data_1d23aeb260ce6f832b02164be99d4ef3
#
_entry.id   1d23aeb260ce6f832b02164be99d4ef3
#
_cell.length_a   1.000
_cell.length_b   1.000
_cell.length_c   1.000
_cell.angle_alpha   90.00
_cell.angle_beta   90.00
_cell.angle_gamma   90.00
#
_symmetry.space_group_name_H-M   'P 1'
#
loop_
_entity.id
_entity.type
_entity.pdbx_description
1 polymer ?
#
loop_
_entity_poly.entity_id
_entity_poly.type
_entity_poly.pdbx_seq_one_letter_code
_entity_poly.pdbx_strand_id
1 'polypeptide(L)'
;MCIRDSDGSAPKLKETLKHLWSRESFRHLSIACGIHAFVSYGAGNFLPSLFLRLHDIETGELGTWLALSSVAGGVGTFMGGYLSDKLGKQDPRWYQWVPAITTLIYLPFTLFIYLTDQTYLALMTTFITGMLFNAYLAPNLAITHSLVGLRMRAMSSAILFFILNFIGLGFGPMVIGFVSDMINPTYGIESIRYSLLIVIPFSTVWSATHYFIAAKHIRDDLELAPK
;
A
#
# COMPACT_ATOMS: atom_id res chain seq x y z
N MET A 1 30.20 18.54 1.35
CA MET A 1 30.01 19.62 2.33
C MET A 1 29.34 19.00 3.55
N CYS A 2 30.13 18.64 4.58
CA CYS A 2 29.57 18.11 5.84
C CYS A 2 28.92 19.28 6.58
N ILE A 3 27.59 19.28 6.62
CA ILE A 3 26.83 20.20 7.48
C ILE A 3 27.04 19.67 8.92
N ARG A 4 27.93 20.33 9.64
CA ARG A 4 28.16 20.11 11.06
C ARG A 4 27.03 20.82 11.80
N ASP A 5 25.96 20.08 12.01
CA ASP A 5 24.83 20.61 12.80
C ASP A 5 25.25 20.74 14.27
N SER A 6 25.00 21.88 14.85
CA SER A 6 25.58 22.39 16.12
C SER A 6 25.25 21.58 17.39
N ASP A 7 24.35 20.60 17.36
CA ASP A 7 23.91 19.87 18.57
C ASP A 7 23.97 18.35 18.47
N GLY A 8 24.80 17.74 17.69
CA GLY A 8 25.19 16.31 17.73
C GLY A 8 24.19 15.22 18.18
N SER A 9 23.02 15.56 18.65
CA SER A 9 22.02 14.63 19.19
C SER A 9 21.15 14.03 18.07
N ALA A 10 21.04 12.71 18.05
CA ALA A 10 20.10 12.00 17.17
C ALA A 10 18.64 12.44 17.49
N PRO A 11 17.77 12.58 16.46
CA PRO A 11 16.38 12.91 16.69
C PRO A 11 15.70 11.85 17.57
N LYS A 12 14.98 12.28 18.60
CA LYS A 12 14.29 11.36 19.49
C LYS A 12 13.00 10.86 18.82
N LEU A 13 12.73 9.55 18.92
CA LEU A 13 11.53 8.93 18.37
C LEU A 13 10.24 9.69 18.77
N LYS A 14 10.13 10.04 20.06
CA LYS A 14 8.94 10.75 20.59
C LYS A 14 8.75 12.11 19.94
N GLU A 15 9.81 12.85 19.69
CA GLU A 15 9.77 14.18 19.07
C GLU A 15 9.35 14.08 17.59
N THR A 16 9.98 13.16 16.85
CA THR A 16 9.62 12.91 15.45
C THR A 16 8.19 12.43 15.30
N LEU A 17 7.74 11.51 16.16
CA LEU A 17 6.37 11.02 16.17
C LEU A 17 5.38 12.14 16.47
N LYS A 18 5.63 12.97 17.51
CA LYS A 18 4.79 14.11 17.85
C LYS A 18 4.71 15.11 16.70
N HIS A 19 5.83 15.40 16.06
CA HIS A 19 5.90 16.31 14.91
C HIS A 19 5.06 15.78 13.73
N LEU A 20 5.28 14.53 13.33
CA LEU A 20 4.53 13.89 12.24
C LEU A 20 3.04 13.80 12.55
N TRP A 21 2.68 13.38 13.77
CA TRP A 21 1.29 13.21 14.17
C TRP A 21 0.52 14.53 14.31
N SER A 22 1.22 15.66 14.44
CA SER A 22 0.60 17.00 14.38
C SER A 22 0.19 17.40 12.96
N ARG A 23 0.67 16.70 11.92
CA ARG A 23 0.33 16.95 10.52
C ARG A 23 -0.86 16.10 10.09
N GLU A 24 -1.92 16.75 9.63
CA GLU A 24 -3.14 16.05 9.21
C GLU A 24 -2.90 15.16 7.99
N SER A 25 -2.11 15.65 7.03
CA SER A 25 -1.71 14.87 5.86
C SER A 25 -0.98 13.60 6.26
N PHE A 26 -0.05 13.65 7.24
CA PHE A 26 0.67 12.46 7.71
C PHE A 26 -0.25 11.47 8.43
N ARG A 27 -1.17 11.92 9.26
CA ARG A 27 -2.13 11.01 9.93
C ARG A 27 -2.93 10.21 8.90
N HIS A 28 -3.48 10.91 7.91
CA HIS A 28 -4.29 10.26 6.88
C HIS A 28 -3.46 9.40 5.92
N LEU A 29 -2.29 9.85 5.47
CA LEU A 29 -1.43 9.04 4.62
C LEU A 29 -0.92 7.78 5.34
N SER A 30 -0.58 7.86 6.63
CA SER A 30 -0.11 6.71 7.39
C SER A 30 -1.22 5.66 7.62
N ILE A 31 -2.45 6.10 7.85
CA ILE A 31 -3.63 5.21 7.90
C ILE A 31 -3.87 4.59 6.52
N ALA A 32 -3.86 5.40 5.45
CA ALA A 32 -4.01 4.92 4.08
C ALA A 32 -2.96 3.85 3.73
N CYS A 33 -1.68 4.13 4.02
CA CYS A 33 -0.59 3.18 3.82
C CYS A 33 -0.74 1.91 4.65
N GLY A 34 -1.18 2.02 5.91
CA GLY A 34 -1.44 0.86 6.78
C GLY A 34 -2.55 -0.03 6.22
N ILE A 35 -3.67 0.55 5.79
CA ILE A 35 -4.78 -0.19 5.16
C ILE A 35 -4.34 -0.75 3.79
N HIS A 36 -3.56 0.00 3.03
CA HIS A 36 -2.99 -0.47 1.76
C HIS A 36 -2.09 -1.70 1.99
N ALA A 37 -1.21 -1.64 2.99
CA ALA A 37 -0.37 -2.77 3.38
C ALA A 37 -1.22 -3.96 3.90
N PHE A 38 -2.33 -3.70 4.60
CA PHE A 38 -3.29 -4.73 5.01
C PHE A 38 -3.85 -5.48 3.79
N VAL A 39 -4.26 -4.76 2.74
CA VAL A 39 -4.70 -5.36 1.47
C VAL A 39 -3.55 -6.15 0.83
N SER A 40 -2.33 -5.59 0.80
CA SER A 40 -1.16 -6.19 0.19
C SER A 40 -0.80 -7.54 0.84
N TYR A 41 -0.58 -7.53 2.15
CA TYR A 41 -0.21 -8.75 2.88
C TYR A 41 -1.37 -9.73 2.99
N GLY A 42 -2.60 -9.22 3.17
CA GLY A 42 -3.78 -10.04 3.21
C GLY A 42 -4.01 -10.80 1.89
N ALA A 43 -4.16 -10.07 0.78
CA ALA A 43 -4.34 -10.70 -0.53
C ALA A 43 -3.10 -11.51 -0.94
N GLY A 44 -1.89 -10.97 -0.76
CA GLY A 44 -0.65 -11.62 -1.19
C GLY A 44 -0.41 -12.98 -0.55
N ASN A 45 -0.76 -13.17 0.73
CA ASN A 45 -0.62 -14.47 1.41
C ASN A 45 -1.67 -15.48 0.97
N PHE A 46 -2.86 -15.04 0.59
CA PHE A 46 -3.95 -15.95 0.20
C PHE A 46 -4.13 -16.14 -1.30
N LEU A 47 -3.56 -15.27 -2.12
CA LEU A 47 -3.60 -15.41 -3.58
C LEU A 47 -3.00 -16.73 -4.09
N PRO A 48 -1.84 -17.21 -3.61
CA PRO A 48 -1.35 -18.54 -3.97
C PRO A 48 -2.34 -19.65 -3.61
N SER A 49 -2.94 -19.58 -2.42
CA SER A 49 -3.93 -20.58 -1.97
C SER A 49 -5.18 -20.56 -2.83
N LEU A 50 -5.62 -19.39 -3.31
CA LEU A 50 -6.75 -19.27 -4.23
C LEU A 50 -6.44 -19.97 -5.54
N PHE A 51 -5.28 -19.70 -6.17
CA PHE A 51 -4.90 -20.35 -7.42
C PHE A 51 -4.73 -21.86 -7.29
N LEU A 52 -4.06 -22.34 -6.24
CA LEU A 52 -3.83 -23.77 -6.02
C LEU A 52 -5.14 -24.55 -5.73
N ARG A 53 -6.13 -23.89 -5.11
CA ARG A 53 -7.40 -24.55 -4.74
C ARG A 53 -8.45 -24.51 -5.84
N LEU A 54 -8.47 -23.42 -6.64
CA LEU A 54 -9.58 -23.15 -7.56
C LEU A 54 -9.19 -23.20 -9.04
N HIS A 55 -7.88 -23.16 -9.35
CA HIS A 55 -7.41 -23.10 -10.74
C HIS A 55 -6.57 -24.30 -11.19
N ASP A 56 -6.40 -25.30 -10.33
CA ASP A 56 -5.67 -26.56 -10.65
C ASP A 56 -4.29 -26.31 -11.36
N ILE A 57 -3.53 -25.34 -10.85
CA ILE A 57 -2.21 -24.98 -11.35
C ILE A 57 -1.11 -25.60 -10.50
N GLU A 58 -0.02 -26.03 -11.10
CA GLU A 58 1.14 -26.55 -10.36
C GLU A 58 1.86 -25.45 -9.57
N THR A 59 2.35 -25.80 -8.37
CA THR A 59 3.03 -24.85 -7.47
C THR A 59 4.23 -24.16 -8.12
N GLY A 60 5.04 -24.90 -8.91
CA GLY A 60 6.21 -24.35 -9.58
C GLY A 60 5.86 -23.34 -10.66
N GLU A 61 4.83 -23.63 -11.45
CA GLU A 61 4.32 -22.72 -12.47
C GLU A 61 3.74 -21.45 -11.83
N LEU A 62 2.89 -21.60 -10.82
CA LEU A 62 2.33 -20.46 -10.08
C LEU A 62 3.43 -19.59 -9.48
N GLY A 63 4.46 -20.21 -8.87
CA GLY A 63 5.60 -19.48 -8.31
C GLY A 63 6.31 -18.62 -9.37
N THR A 64 6.48 -19.13 -10.58
CA THR A 64 7.07 -18.39 -11.69
C THR A 64 6.23 -17.17 -12.10
N TRP A 65 4.91 -17.35 -12.23
CA TRP A 65 3.99 -16.26 -12.55
C TRP A 65 3.99 -15.16 -11.48
N LEU A 66 3.94 -15.54 -10.21
CA LEU A 66 3.95 -14.59 -9.09
C LEU A 66 5.30 -13.86 -8.94
N ALA A 67 6.41 -14.54 -9.21
CA ALA A 67 7.74 -13.90 -9.25
C ALA A 67 7.82 -12.84 -10.34
N LEU A 68 7.36 -13.14 -11.55
CA LEU A 68 7.28 -12.17 -12.64
C LEU A 68 6.35 -11.00 -12.32
N SER A 69 5.19 -11.27 -11.71
CA SER A 69 4.27 -10.22 -11.25
C SER A 69 4.93 -9.30 -10.20
N SER A 70 5.82 -9.83 -9.36
CA SER A 70 6.59 -9.01 -8.39
C SER A 70 7.54 -8.04 -9.09
N VAL A 71 8.14 -8.41 -10.23
CA VAL A 71 8.94 -7.49 -11.06
C VAL A 71 8.07 -6.36 -11.60
N ALA A 72 6.85 -6.66 -12.07
CA ALA A 72 5.89 -5.64 -12.49
C ALA A 72 5.54 -4.69 -11.33
N GLY A 73 5.46 -5.19 -10.09
CA GLY A 73 5.31 -4.37 -8.89
C GLY A 73 6.46 -3.37 -8.69
N GLY A 74 7.70 -3.78 -8.94
CA GLY A 74 8.87 -2.89 -8.92
C GLY A 74 8.74 -1.76 -9.95
N VAL A 75 8.32 -2.09 -11.18
CA VAL A 75 8.02 -1.10 -12.23
C VAL A 75 6.92 -0.14 -11.76
N GLY A 76 5.88 -0.65 -11.12
CA GLY A 76 4.78 0.15 -10.55
C GLY A 76 5.27 1.15 -9.51
N THR A 77 6.16 0.73 -8.60
CA THR A 77 6.77 1.64 -7.60
C THR A 77 7.54 2.78 -8.26
N PHE A 78 8.35 2.46 -9.28
CA PHE A 78 9.09 3.46 -10.05
C PHE A 78 8.14 4.42 -10.78
N MET A 79 7.14 3.89 -11.49
CA MET A 79 6.17 4.72 -12.22
C MET A 79 5.34 5.61 -11.29
N GLY A 80 4.94 5.09 -10.13
CA GLY A 80 4.22 5.87 -9.11
C GLY A 80 5.05 7.06 -8.62
N GLY A 81 6.34 6.84 -8.31
CA GLY A 81 7.27 7.91 -7.95
C GLY A 81 7.45 8.92 -9.08
N TYR A 82 7.80 8.45 -10.29
CA TYR A 82 8.00 9.31 -11.45
C TYR A 82 6.77 10.17 -11.79
N LEU A 83 5.58 9.56 -11.77
CA LEU A 83 4.33 10.26 -12.07
C LEU A 83 4.02 11.30 -11.00
N SER A 84 4.20 10.96 -9.73
CA SER A 84 4.00 11.88 -8.62
C SER A 84 5.00 13.04 -8.64
N ASP A 85 6.26 12.80 -8.97
CA ASP A 85 7.28 13.85 -9.10
C ASP A 85 6.97 14.78 -10.27
N LYS A 86 6.55 14.24 -11.41
CA LYS A 86 6.21 15.02 -12.60
C LYS A 86 5.00 15.93 -12.37
N LEU A 87 3.92 15.37 -11.81
CA LEU A 87 2.68 16.10 -11.57
C LEU A 87 2.75 16.95 -10.30
N GLY A 88 3.53 16.52 -9.31
CA GLY A 88 3.77 17.21 -8.06
C GLY A 88 4.47 18.56 -8.20
N LYS A 89 5.20 18.77 -9.32
CA LYS A 89 5.74 20.10 -9.68
C LYS A 89 4.65 21.15 -9.90
N GLN A 90 3.47 20.74 -10.33
CA GLN A 90 2.33 21.63 -10.54
C GLN A 90 1.51 21.77 -9.27
N ASP A 91 1.30 20.64 -8.56
CA ASP A 91 0.51 20.58 -7.34
C ASP A 91 0.99 19.43 -6.44
N PRO A 92 1.47 19.70 -5.22
CA PRO A 92 1.96 18.66 -4.32
C PRO A 92 0.90 17.63 -3.93
N ARG A 93 -0.38 17.90 -4.11
CA ARG A 93 -1.46 16.94 -3.86
C ARG A 93 -1.36 15.68 -4.74
N TRP A 94 -0.67 15.75 -5.88
CA TRP A 94 -0.44 14.60 -6.74
C TRP A 94 0.34 13.47 -6.07
N TYR A 95 1.14 13.75 -5.06
CA TYR A 95 1.80 12.71 -4.28
C TYR A 95 0.81 11.83 -3.50
N GLN A 96 -0.44 12.28 -3.32
CA GLN A 96 -1.50 11.48 -2.70
C GLN A 96 -2.59 11.10 -3.72
N TRP A 97 -2.84 11.89 -4.74
CA TRP A 97 -3.79 11.54 -5.78
C TRP A 97 -3.32 10.36 -6.63
N VAL A 98 -2.02 10.25 -6.95
CA VAL A 98 -1.49 9.09 -7.69
C VAL A 98 -1.75 7.79 -6.91
N PRO A 99 -1.35 7.63 -5.63
CA PRO A 99 -1.73 6.47 -4.83
C PRO A 99 -3.24 6.22 -4.78
N ALA A 100 -4.06 7.25 -4.56
CA ALA A 100 -5.51 7.10 -4.48
C ALA A 100 -6.12 6.55 -5.77
N ILE A 101 -5.73 7.14 -6.91
CA ILE A 101 -6.25 6.77 -8.23
C ILE A 101 -5.80 5.36 -8.62
N THR A 102 -4.50 5.04 -8.45
CA THR A 102 -3.98 3.71 -8.79
C THR A 102 -4.60 2.63 -7.90
N THR A 103 -4.84 2.92 -6.62
CA THR A 103 -5.54 2.02 -5.70
C THR A 103 -6.99 1.76 -6.13
N LEU A 104 -7.71 2.78 -6.61
CA LEU A 104 -9.07 2.60 -7.13
C LEU A 104 -9.09 1.85 -8.47
N ILE A 105 -8.14 2.16 -9.36
CA ILE A 105 -8.04 1.44 -10.64
C ILE A 105 -7.64 -0.03 -10.43
N TYR A 106 -6.86 -0.34 -9.41
CA TYR A 106 -6.52 -1.72 -9.01
C TYR A 106 -7.78 -2.56 -8.73
N LEU A 107 -8.83 -1.97 -8.16
CA LEU A 107 -10.00 -2.70 -7.66
C LEU A 107 -10.71 -3.56 -8.72
N PRO A 108 -11.09 -3.08 -9.91
CA PRO A 108 -11.76 -3.91 -10.90
C PRO A 108 -10.89 -5.07 -11.40
N PHE A 109 -9.58 -4.88 -11.51
CA PHE A 109 -8.66 -5.95 -11.93
C PHE A 109 -8.52 -7.03 -10.86
N THR A 110 -8.44 -6.65 -9.59
CA THR A 110 -8.35 -7.63 -8.51
C THR A 110 -9.66 -8.39 -8.32
N LEU A 111 -10.81 -7.72 -8.50
CA LEU A 111 -12.12 -8.41 -8.52
C LEU A 111 -12.21 -9.39 -9.68
N PHE A 112 -11.69 -9.03 -10.86
CA PHE A 112 -11.62 -9.95 -12.00
C PHE A 112 -10.81 -11.21 -11.68
N ILE A 113 -9.64 -11.07 -10.99
CA ILE A 113 -8.83 -12.23 -10.57
C ILE A 113 -9.63 -13.16 -9.65
N TYR A 114 -10.42 -12.62 -8.73
CA TYR A 114 -11.18 -13.44 -7.79
C TYR A 114 -12.41 -14.09 -8.39
N LEU A 115 -12.99 -13.51 -9.44
CA LEU A 115 -14.26 -13.96 -10.03
C LEU A 115 -14.09 -14.84 -11.28
N THR A 116 -12.93 -14.76 -11.97
CA THR A 116 -12.72 -15.53 -13.20
C THR A 116 -12.29 -16.97 -12.90
N ASP A 117 -12.77 -17.89 -13.71
CA ASP A 117 -12.30 -19.28 -13.71
C ASP A 117 -11.22 -19.53 -14.79
N GLN A 118 -10.83 -18.48 -15.52
CA GLN A 118 -9.78 -18.56 -16.56
C GLN A 118 -8.39 -18.31 -15.94
N THR A 119 -7.69 -19.38 -15.59
CA THR A 119 -6.42 -19.37 -14.87
C THR A 119 -5.38 -18.41 -15.47
N TYR A 120 -5.11 -18.53 -16.77
CA TYR A 120 -4.05 -17.70 -17.39
C TYR A 120 -4.44 -16.23 -17.52
N LEU A 121 -5.72 -15.91 -17.71
CA LEU A 121 -6.17 -14.52 -17.70
C LEU A 121 -6.06 -13.92 -16.29
N ALA A 122 -6.40 -14.68 -15.25
CA ALA A 122 -6.19 -14.27 -13.88
C ALA A 122 -4.71 -13.99 -13.60
N LEU A 123 -3.81 -14.92 -14.00
CA LEU A 123 -2.37 -14.77 -13.84
C LEU A 123 -1.80 -13.56 -14.60
N MET A 124 -2.19 -13.34 -15.85
CA MET A 124 -1.81 -12.14 -16.60
C MET A 124 -2.30 -10.85 -15.92
N THR A 125 -3.49 -10.87 -15.35
CA THR A 125 -4.04 -9.72 -14.63
C THR A 125 -3.24 -9.39 -13.38
N THR A 126 -2.53 -10.36 -12.77
CA THR A 126 -1.64 -10.09 -11.61
C THR A 126 -0.52 -9.10 -11.92
N PHE A 127 -0.05 -9.02 -13.17
CA PHE A 127 0.96 -8.02 -13.58
C PHE A 127 0.39 -6.61 -13.49
N ILE A 128 -0.83 -6.40 -13.98
CA ILE A 128 -1.51 -5.10 -13.95
C ILE A 128 -1.77 -4.71 -12.50
N THR A 129 -2.32 -5.63 -11.70
CA THR A 129 -2.58 -5.38 -10.28
C THR A 129 -1.30 -5.14 -9.51
N GLY A 130 -0.21 -5.87 -9.79
CA GLY A 130 1.10 -5.65 -9.19
C GLY A 130 1.64 -4.25 -9.47
N MET A 131 1.58 -3.77 -10.73
CA MET A 131 2.00 -2.42 -11.09
C MET A 131 1.17 -1.34 -10.38
N LEU A 132 -0.15 -1.42 -10.50
CA LEU A 132 -1.06 -0.40 -9.95
C LEU A 132 -0.95 -0.30 -8.43
N PHE A 133 -0.88 -1.46 -7.79
CA PHE A 133 -0.89 -1.54 -6.34
C PHE A 133 0.41 -1.04 -5.71
N ASN A 134 1.56 -1.31 -6.31
CA ASN A 134 2.84 -0.87 -5.76
C ASN A 134 3.19 0.60 -6.06
N ALA A 135 2.40 1.31 -6.86
CA ALA A 135 2.63 2.72 -7.20
C ALA A 135 2.53 3.70 -6.00
N TYR A 136 2.08 3.24 -4.83
CA TYR A 136 1.85 4.09 -3.65
C TYR A 136 3.11 4.38 -2.83
N LEU A 137 4.09 3.48 -2.79
CA LEU A 137 5.14 3.50 -1.78
C LEU A 137 6.08 4.70 -1.93
N ALA A 138 6.60 4.92 -3.14
CA ALA A 138 7.54 5.99 -3.41
C ALA A 138 6.96 7.40 -3.15
N PRO A 139 5.73 7.75 -3.62
CA PRO A 139 5.12 9.04 -3.32
C PRO A 139 4.91 9.29 -1.83
N ASN A 140 4.46 8.27 -1.10
CA ASN A 140 4.21 8.41 0.34
C ASN A 140 5.49 8.60 1.16
N LEU A 141 6.59 7.94 0.78
CA LEU A 141 7.91 8.19 1.37
C LEU A 141 8.41 9.60 1.06
N ALA A 142 8.26 10.06 -0.18
CA ALA A 142 8.69 11.39 -0.60
C ALA A 142 7.98 12.49 0.22
N ILE A 143 6.66 12.40 0.37
CA ILE A 143 5.90 13.35 1.20
C ILE A 143 6.26 13.24 2.67
N THR A 144 6.39 12.04 3.21
CA THR A 144 6.79 11.84 4.61
C THR A 144 8.14 12.53 4.89
N HIS A 145 9.09 12.44 3.96
CA HIS A 145 10.37 13.13 4.08
C HIS A 145 10.26 14.65 3.92
N SER A 146 9.30 15.13 3.13
CA SER A 146 9.10 16.57 2.91
C SER A 146 8.45 17.26 4.11
N LEU A 147 7.75 16.52 4.97
CA LEU A 147 7.12 17.03 6.18
C LEU A 147 8.09 17.22 7.36
N VAL A 148 9.32 16.73 7.26
CA VAL A 148 10.31 16.74 8.34
C VAL A 148 11.66 17.30 7.89
N GLY A 149 12.43 17.83 8.84
CA GLY A 149 13.82 18.24 8.59
C GLY A 149 14.73 17.05 8.25
N LEU A 150 15.87 17.31 7.61
CA LEU A 150 16.83 16.31 7.10
C LEU A 150 17.19 15.24 8.15
N ARG A 151 17.41 15.64 9.40
CA ARG A 151 17.78 14.74 10.50
C ARG A 151 16.69 13.74 10.86
N MET A 152 15.42 14.08 10.65
CA MET A 152 14.27 13.24 11.02
C MET A 152 13.84 12.27 9.90
N ARG A 153 14.38 12.36 8.69
CA ARG A 153 13.94 11.56 7.54
C ARG A 153 14.03 10.05 7.76
N ALA A 154 15.17 9.58 8.28
CA ALA A 154 15.32 8.15 8.57
C ALA A 154 14.31 7.67 9.62
N MET A 155 14.11 8.45 10.68
CA MET A 155 13.15 8.14 11.73
C MET A 155 11.71 8.19 11.20
N SER A 156 11.38 9.15 10.33
CA SER A 156 10.04 9.27 9.74
C SER A 156 9.71 8.08 8.83
N SER A 157 10.69 7.59 8.05
CA SER A 157 10.54 6.33 7.31
C SER A 157 10.31 5.14 8.23
N ALA A 158 11.08 5.03 9.31
CA ALA A 158 10.92 3.94 10.27
C ALA A 158 9.54 3.94 10.92
N ILE A 159 9.01 5.12 11.29
CA ILE A 159 7.66 5.27 11.84
C ILE A 159 6.61 4.84 10.80
N LEU A 160 6.73 5.32 9.56
CA LEU A 160 5.79 4.94 8.49
C LEU A 160 5.81 3.43 8.25
N PHE A 161 6.99 2.82 8.09
CA PHE A 161 7.12 1.38 7.89
C PHE A 161 6.65 0.57 9.10
N PHE A 162 6.83 1.06 10.31
CA PHE A 162 6.26 0.42 11.50
C PHE A 162 4.73 0.36 11.42
N ILE A 163 4.07 1.48 11.10
CA ILE A 163 2.61 1.54 10.95
C ILE A 163 2.14 0.61 9.85
N LEU A 164 2.80 0.64 8.68
CA LEU A 164 2.49 -0.24 7.56
C LEU A 164 2.54 -1.73 7.94
N ASN A 165 3.65 -2.15 8.56
CA ASN A 165 3.85 -3.56 8.88
C ASN A 165 3.00 -4.00 10.07
N PHE A 166 2.80 -3.14 11.07
CA PHE A 166 1.96 -3.45 12.21
C PHE A 166 0.50 -3.69 11.78
N ILE A 167 -0.06 -2.79 10.95
CA ILE A 167 -1.42 -2.93 10.44
C ILE A 167 -1.49 -4.02 9.36
N GLY A 168 -0.58 -3.95 8.38
CA GLY A 168 -0.63 -4.80 7.20
C GLY A 168 -0.29 -6.25 7.49
N LEU A 169 0.92 -6.50 7.96
CA LEU A 169 1.40 -7.87 8.22
C LEU A 169 0.74 -8.47 9.47
N GLY A 170 0.45 -7.63 10.49
CA GLY A 170 -0.19 -8.07 11.71
C GLY A 170 -1.66 -8.48 11.52
N PHE A 171 -2.45 -7.67 10.82
CA PHE A 171 -3.90 -7.89 10.73
C PHE A 171 -4.38 -8.39 9.38
N GLY A 172 -3.66 -8.11 8.27
CA GLY A 172 -4.10 -8.47 6.92
C GLY A 172 -4.43 -9.97 6.76
N PRO A 173 -3.44 -10.84 6.90
CA PRO A 173 -3.68 -12.29 6.79
C PRO A 173 -4.64 -12.84 7.85
N MET A 174 -4.57 -12.32 9.08
CA MET A 174 -5.43 -12.74 10.18
C MET A 174 -6.91 -12.51 9.87
N VAL A 175 -7.26 -11.31 9.40
CA VAL A 175 -8.68 -10.97 9.11
C VAL A 175 -9.20 -11.78 7.92
N ILE A 176 -8.42 -11.94 6.85
CA ILE A 176 -8.84 -12.73 5.68
C ILE A 176 -9.01 -14.19 6.06
N GLY A 177 -8.06 -14.77 6.82
CA GLY A 177 -8.17 -16.14 7.31
C GLY A 177 -9.38 -16.33 8.21
N PHE A 178 -9.58 -15.44 9.18
CA PHE A 178 -10.73 -15.48 10.09
C PHE A 178 -12.07 -15.43 9.34
N VAL A 179 -12.22 -14.51 8.39
CA VAL A 179 -13.45 -14.42 7.57
C VAL A 179 -13.63 -15.70 6.74
N SER A 180 -12.55 -16.21 6.12
CA SER A 180 -12.60 -17.46 5.36
C SER A 180 -13.05 -18.64 6.23
N ASP A 181 -12.49 -18.79 7.43
CA ASP A 181 -12.86 -19.87 8.36
C ASP A 181 -14.30 -19.76 8.83
N MET A 182 -14.77 -18.53 9.10
CA MET A 182 -16.14 -18.27 9.55
C MET A 182 -17.18 -18.67 8.48
N ILE A 183 -16.91 -18.46 7.20
CA ILE A 183 -17.83 -18.78 6.11
C ILE A 183 -17.59 -20.17 5.50
N ASN A 184 -16.50 -20.85 5.89
CA ASN A 184 -16.13 -22.17 5.36
C ASN A 184 -17.23 -23.24 5.50
N PRO A 185 -18.02 -23.32 6.59
CA PRO A 185 -19.13 -24.30 6.69
C PRO A 185 -20.17 -24.17 5.56
N THR A 186 -20.30 -22.96 4.98
CA THR A 186 -21.28 -22.69 3.91
C THR A 186 -20.68 -22.82 2.53
N TYR A 187 -19.43 -22.32 2.35
CA TYR A 187 -18.81 -22.19 1.03
C TYR A 187 -17.66 -23.18 0.77
N GLY A 188 -17.22 -23.94 1.78
CA GLY A 188 -16.16 -24.94 1.61
C GLY A 188 -14.89 -24.36 1.00
N ILE A 189 -14.40 -24.97 -0.06
CA ILE A 189 -13.16 -24.57 -0.74
C ILE A 189 -13.21 -23.14 -1.32
N GLU A 190 -14.40 -22.64 -1.64
CA GLU A 190 -14.64 -21.28 -2.16
C GLU A 190 -14.58 -20.21 -1.06
N SER A 191 -14.52 -20.58 0.22
CA SER A 191 -14.52 -19.62 1.34
C SER A 191 -13.41 -18.57 1.22
N ILE A 192 -12.25 -18.94 0.68
CA ILE A 192 -11.14 -18.02 0.48
C ILE A 192 -11.46 -16.96 -0.58
N ARG A 193 -12.12 -17.34 -1.67
CA ARG A 193 -12.58 -16.42 -2.72
C ARG A 193 -13.53 -15.38 -2.16
N TYR A 194 -14.55 -15.81 -1.42
CA TYR A 194 -15.53 -14.93 -0.82
C TYR A 194 -14.96 -14.05 0.29
N SER A 195 -14.04 -14.58 1.10
CA SER A 195 -13.31 -13.77 2.08
C SER A 195 -12.55 -12.61 1.42
N LEU A 196 -11.81 -12.88 0.34
CA LEU A 196 -11.11 -11.86 -0.44
C LEU A 196 -12.09 -10.85 -1.07
N LEU A 197 -13.22 -11.32 -1.62
CA LEU A 197 -14.24 -10.46 -2.22
C LEU A 197 -14.93 -9.54 -1.20
N ILE A 198 -15.03 -9.94 0.06
CA ILE A 198 -15.62 -9.11 1.12
C ILE A 198 -14.60 -8.09 1.65
N VAL A 199 -13.42 -8.56 2.02
CA VAL A 199 -12.44 -7.76 2.78
C VAL A 199 -11.68 -6.78 1.89
N ILE A 200 -11.21 -7.24 0.72
CA ILE A 200 -10.31 -6.45 -0.12
C ILE A 200 -10.99 -5.22 -0.72
N PRO A 201 -12.18 -5.28 -1.32
CA PRO A 201 -12.82 -4.10 -1.90
C PRO A 201 -13.09 -3.01 -0.86
N PHE A 202 -13.63 -3.40 0.29
CA PHE A 202 -13.90 -2.47 1.39
C PHE A 202 -12.62 -1.75 1.83
N SER A 203 -11.57 -2.52 2.12
CA SER A 203 -10.29 -1.98 2.57
C SER A 203 -9.61 -1.11 1.49
N THR A 204 -9.73 -1.49 0.23
CA THR A 204 -9.17 -0.72 -0.91
C THR A 204 -9.83 0.66 -1.03
N VAL A 205 -11.17 0.73 -0.97
CA VAL A 205 -11.92 1.99 -1.02
C VAL A 205 -11.60 2.85 0.21
N TRP A 206 -11.50 2.23 1.38
CA TRP A 206 -11.16 2.92 2.62
C TRP A 206 -9.75 3.52 2.55
N SER A 207 -8.74 2.77 2.10
CA SER A 207 -7.40 3.29 1.87
C SER A 207 -7.38 4.48 0.90
N ALA A 208 -8.04 4.35 -0.27
CA ALA A 208 -8.12 5.42 -1.25
C ALA A 208 -8.78 6.69 -0.68
N THR A 209 -9.82 6.54 0.13
CA THR A 209 -10.49 7.66 0.81
C THR A 209 -9.51 8.43 1.70
N HIS A 210 -8.69 7.74 2.47
CA HIS A 210 -7.68 8.37 3.32
C HIS A 210 -6.58 9.07 2.51
N TYR A 211 -6.17 8.52 1.36
CA TYR A 211 -5.26 9.23 0.44
C TYR A 211 -5.88 10.55 -0.07
N PHE A 212 -7.16 10.55 -0.45
CA PHE A 212 -7.83 11.79 -0.87
C PHE A 212 -7.95 12.81 0.27
N ILE A 213 -8.19 12.36 1.50
CA ILE A 213 -8.21 13.26 2.66
C ILE A 213 -6.81 13.81 2.92
N ALA A 214 -5.76 12.97 2.89
CA ALA A 214 -4.38 13.43 3.03
C ALA A 214 -4.03 14.51 2.00
N ALA A 215 -4.46 14.34 0.74
CA ALA A 215 -4.25 15.32 -0.32
C ALA A 215 -4.81 16.70 0.01
N LYS A 216 -5.92 16.78 0.75
CA LYS A 216 -6.53 18.08 1.11
C LYS A 216 -5.64 18.92 2.03
N HIS A 217 -4.90 18.26 2.92
CA HIS A 217 -4.09 18.92 3.96
C HIS A 217 -2.61 19.07 3.59
N ILE A 218 -2.19 18.50 2.46
CA ILE A 218 -0.75 18.40 2.13
C ILE A 218 -0.10 19.77 1.88
N ARG A 219 -0.82 20.73 1.30
CA ARG A 219 -0.28 22.07 1.01
C ARG A 219 0.01 22.81 2.31
N ASP A 220 -0.97 22.85 3.19
CA ASP A 220 -0.89 23.56 4.48
C ASP A 220 0.22 22.95 5.37
N ASP A 221 0.31 21.63 5.40
CA ASP A 221 1.32 20.93 6.17
C ASP A 221 2.75 21.10 5.62
N LEU A 222 2.91 21.23 4.28
CA LEU A 222 4.21 21.52 3.67
C LEU A 222 4.68 22.96 3.92
N GLU A 223 3.77 23.94 4.01
CA GLU A 223 4.09 25.31 4.40
C GLU A 223 4.63 25.39 5.82
N LEU A 224 4.17 24.53 6.70
CA LEU A 224 4.57 24.42 8.10
C LEU A 224 5.80 23.50 8.31
N ALA A 225 6.33 22.88 7.23
CA ALA A 225 7.47 21.98 7.33
C ALA A 225 8.77 22.75 7.60
N PRO A 226 9.73 22.18 8.35
CA PRO A 226 11.05 22.79 8.54
C PRO A 226 11.77 22.96 7.20
N LYS A 227 12.27 24.17 6.95
CA LYS A 227 13.06 24.50 5.74
C LYS A 227 14.49 24.06 5.88
#